data_ed4bfe500b6d5cf2ee4bde0506da7eaf
#
_entry.id   ed4bfe500b6d5cf2ee4bde0506da7eaf
#
_cell.length_a   1.000
_cell.length_b   1.000
_cell.length_c   1.000
_cell.angle_alpha   90.00
_cell.angle_beta   90.00
_cell.angle_gamma   90.00
#
_symmetry.space_group_name_H-M   'P 1'
#
loop_
_entity.id
_entity.type
_entity.pdbx_description
1 polymer ?
#
loop_
_entity_poly.entity_id
_entity_poly.type
_entity_poly.pdbx_seq_one_letter_code
_entity_poly.pdbx_strand_id
1 'polypeptide(L)'
;MEIKDELIDGMKKSNTMQAYSKNYCYKILGYENIEDYYEKGDLRKDIEKISIPFLSWFTEDDPIIPVNIIPFDSFQKNSNTVTIVSEHGGHLGLFSGGFMPKRFISEPIKNFFKLVFILNENKIK
;
A
#
# COMPACT_ATOMS: atom_id res chain seq x y z
N MET A 1 -16.74 19.77 -12.62
CA MET A 1 -17.54 18.52 -12.72
C MET A 1 -18.57 18.56 -11.59
N GLU A 2 -19.84 18.65 -11.94
CA GLU A 2 -20.92 18.66 -10.96
C GLU A 2 -21.11 17.23 -10.42
N ILE A 3 -20.87 17.02 -9.14
CA ILE A 3 -21.04 15.70 -8.52
C ILE A 3 -22.54 15.49 -8.34
N LYS A 4 -23.11 14.48 -8.98
CA LYS A 4 -24.54 14.16 -8.86
C LYS A 4 -24.90 13.76 -7.42
N ASP A 5 -26.02 14.22 -6.92
CA ASP A 5 -26.53 13.92 -5.56
C ASP A 5 -26.59 12.40 -5.28
N GLU A 6 -26.89 11.59 -6.31
CA GLU A 6 -26.88 10.14 -6.24
C GLU A 6 -25.52 9.55 -5.83
N LEU A 7 -24.39 10.16 -6.30
CA LEU A 7 -23.07 9.71 -5.93
C LEU A 7 -22.73 10.05 -4.48
N ILE A 8 -23.16 11.23 -4.03
CA ILE A 8 -23.01 11.65 -2.63
C ILE A 8 -23.80 10.73 -1.71
N ASP A 9 -24.98 10.34 -2.11
CA ASP A 9 -25.86 9.40 -1.37
C ASP A 9 -25.25 8.00 -1.31
N GLY A 10 -24.69 7.52 -2.40
CA GLY A 10 -23.92 6.27 -2.47
C GLY A 10 -22.71 6.28 -1.54
N MET A 11 -21.97 7.37 -1.49
CA MET A 11 -20.84 7.56 -0.58
C MET A 11 -21.30 7.49 0.89
N LYS A 12 -22.34 8.25 1.27
CA LYS A 12 -22.84 8.32 2.65
C LYS A 12 -23.40 6.99 3.16
N LYS A 13 -23.95 6.15 2.28
CA LYS A 13 -24.49 4.83 2.61
C LYS A 13 -23.45 3.74 2.69
N SER A 14 -22.21 4.03 2.32
CA SER A 14 -21.12 3.05 2.30
C SER A 14 -20.48 2.93 3.69
N ASN A 15 -20.56 1.76 4.29
CA ASN A 15 -20.00 1.44 5.61
C ASN A 15 -18.74 0.55 5.54
N THR A 16 -18.32 0.17 4.33
CA THR A 16 -17.07 -0.57 4.07
C THR A 16 -16.35 0.03 2.89
N MET A 17 -15.03 -0.19 2.78
CA MET A 17 -14.24 0.24 1.62
C MET A 17 -14.75 -0.39 0.32
N GLN A 18 -15.16 -1.65 0.36
CA GLN A 18 -15.71 -2.33 -0.81
C GLN A 18 -17.04 -1.68 -1.26
N ALA A 19 -17.95 -1.39 -0.32
CA ALA A 19 -19.19 -0.67 -0.63
C ALA A 19 -18.91 0.74 -1.16
N TYR A 20 -17.93 1.45 -0.60
CA TYR A 20 -17.51 2.76 -1.05
C TYR A 20 -16.95 2.71 -2.49
N SER A 21 -16.08 1.76 -2.81
CA SER A 21 -15.58 1.56 -4.16
C SER A 21 -16.71 1.28 -5.16
N LYS A 22 -17.66 0.39 -4.78
CA LYS A 22 -18.80 -0.01 -5.62
C LYS A 22 -19.84 1.08 -5.81
N ASN A 23 -20.09 1.91 -4.81
CA ASN A 23 -21.16 2.92 -4.86
C ASN A 23 -20.65 4.27 -5.37
N TYR A 24 -19.36 4.56 -5.24
CA TYR A 24 -18.81 5.88 -5.49
C TYR A 24 -17.53 5.87 -6.34
N CYS A 25 -16.44 5.17 -5.92
CA CYS A 25 -15.13 5.39 -6.52
C CYS A 25 -15.07 5.14 -8.01
N TYR A 26 -15.52 3.98 -8.50
CA TYR A 26 -15.40 3.67 -9.92
C TYR A 26 -16.17 4.64 -10.80
N LYS A 27 -17.33 5.11 -10.34
CA LYS A 27 -18.18 6.06 -11.07
C LYS A 27 -17.55 7.44 -11.18
N ILE A 28 -17.02 7.97 -10.05
CA ILE A 28 -16.40 9.31 -10.01
C ILE A 28 -15.07 9.36 -10.78
N LEU A 29 -14.35 8.23 -10.81
CA LEU A 29 -13.10 8.08 -11.53
C LEU A 29 -13.29 7.75 -13.02
N GLY A 30 -14.55 7.53 -13.48
CA GLY A 30 -14.88 7.33 -14.88
C GLY A 30 -14.61 5.91 -15.40
N TYR A 31 -14.55 4.91 -14.53
CA TYR A 31 -14.47 3.50 -14.93
C TYR A 31 -15.85 2.99 -15.38
N GLU A 32 -15.87 2.03 -16.32
CA GLU A 32 -17.11 1.49 -16.88
C GLU A 32 -17.93 0.71 -15.83
N ASN A 33 -17.25 -0.07 -15.00
CA ASN A 33 -17.83 -0.88 -13.93
C ASN A 33 -16.82 -1.09 -12.82
N ILE A 34 -17.23 -1.80 -11.76
CA ILE A 34 -16.36 -2.05 -10.61
C ILE A 34 -15.24 -3.05 -10.92
N GLU A 35 -15.48 -3.98 -11.81
CA GLU A 35 -14.48 -4.95 -12.28
C GLU A 35 -13.35 -4.24 -13.02
N ASP A 36 -13.67 -3.33 -13.95
CA ASP A 36 -12.72 -2.49 -14.68
C ASP A 36 -11.87 -1.62 -13.71
N TYR A 37 -12.52 -1.08 -12.67
CA TYR A 37 -11.83 -0.33 -11.61
C TYR A 37 -10.80 -1.19 -10.88
N TYR A 38 -11.15 -2.41 -10.50
CA TYR A 38 -10.22 -3.31 -9.81
C TYR A 38 -9.13 -3.86 -10.74
N GLU A 39 -9.47 -4.19 -11.98
CA GLU A 39 -8.50 -4.70 -12.95
C GLU A 39 -7.44 -3.65 -13.31
N LYS A 40 -7.86 -2.42 -13.59
CA LYS A 40 -6.93 -1.32 -13.89
C LYS A 40 -6.18 -0.81 -12.65
N GLY A 41 -6.75 -1.01 -11.45
CA GLY A 41 -6.11 -0.71 -10.19
C GLY A 41 -5.14 -1.80 -9.68
N ASP A 42 -5.05 -2.93 -10.37
CA ASP A 42 -4.16 -4.02 -10.00
C ASP A 42 -2.70 -3.70 -10.33
N LEU A 43 -1.95 -3.35 -9.29
CA LEU A 43 -0.54 -2.96 -9.40
C LEU A 43 0.46 -4.14 -9.42
N ARG A 44 0.02 -5.40 -9.39
CA ARG A 44 0.91 -6.57 -9.34
C ARG A 44 1.94 -6.58 -10.45
N LYS A 45 1.53 -6.29 -11.68
CA LYS A 45 2.42 -6.19 -12.85
C LYS A 45 3.37 -4.99 -12.79
N ASP A 46 2.98 -3.93 -12.10
CA ASP A 46 3.79 -2.73 -11.96
C ASP A 46 4.85 -2.89 -10.86
N ILE A 47 4.56 -3.67 -9.81
CA ILE A 47 5.56 -4.08 -8.81
C ILE A 47 6.75 -4.77 -9.49
N GLU A 48 6.50 -5.67 -10.44
CA GLU A 48 7.55 -6.37 -11.18
C GLU A 48 8.42 -5.44 -12.05
N LYS A 49 7.93 -4.24 -12.39
CA LYS A 49 8.65 -3.23 -13.21
C LYS A 49 9.41 -2.18 -12.39
N ILE A 50 9.32 -2.19 -11.07
CA ILE A 50 10.02 -1.22 -10.23
C ILE A 50 11.52 -1.35 -10.46
N SER A 51 12.17 -0.28 -10.94
CA SER A 51 13.59 -0.24 -11.31
C SER A 51 14.48 0.47 -10.30
N ILE A 52 13.90 0.98 -9.22
CA ILE A 52 14.62 1.64 -8.13
C ILE A 52 14.49 0.84 -6.84
N PRO A 53 15.40 0.98 -5.88
CA PRO A 53 15.25 0.37 -4.56
C PRO A 53 13.92 0.78 -3.91
N PHE A 54 13.10 -0.20 -3.57
CA PHE A 54 11.75 0.00 -3.04
C PHE A 54 11.55 -0.79 -1.76
N LEU A 55 11.08 -0.13 -0.71
CA LEU A 55 10.71 -0.74 0.56
C LEU A 55 9.21 -0.67 0.77
N SER A 56 8.58 -1.82 0.94
CA SER A 56 7.18 -1.94 1.38
C SER A 56 7.11 -2.50 2.79
N TRP A 57 6.13 -2.01 3.57
CA TRP A 57 5.89 -2.51 4.92
C TRP A 57 4.41 -2.78 5.12
N PHE A 58 4.09 -3.99 5.58
CA PHE A 58 2.74 -4.44 5.88
C PHE A 58 2.68 -4.95 7.31
N THR A 59 1.47 -5.09 7.85
CA THR A 59 1.24 -5.69 9.16
C THR A 59 0.18 -6.79 9.04
N GLU A 60 0.30 -7.84 9.85
CA GLU A 60 -0.66 -8.95 9.83
C GLU A 60 -2.02 -8.55 10.42
N ASP A 61 -2.01 -7.60 11.34
CA ASP A 61 -3.20 -7.07 12.01
C ASP A 61 -3.81 -5.84 11.32
N ASP A 62 -3.47 -5.57 10.04
CA ASP A 62 -4.04 -4.46 9.27
C ASP A 62 -5.53 -4.69 8.98
N PRO A 63 -6.42 -3.83 9.48
CA PRO A 63 -7.87 -3.99 9.25
C PRO A 63 -8.31 -3.57 7.84
N ILE A 64 -7.43 -2.93 7.06
CA ILE A 64 -7.74 -2.37 5.74
C ILE A 64 -7.12 -3.23 4.63
N ILE A 65 -5.87 -3.66 4.81
CA ILE A 65 -5.13 -4.48 3.84
C ILE A 65 -4.82 -5.84 4.47
N PRO A 66 -5.73 -6.81 4.35
CA PRO A 66 -5.50 -8.17 4.86
C PRO A 66 -4.26 -8.80 4.24
N VAL A 67 -3.47 -9.52 5.03
CA VAL A 67 -2.19 -10.11 4.61
C VAL A 67 -2.32 -11.03 3.38
N ASN A 68 -3.45 -11.69 3.23
CA ASN A 68 -3.70 -12.63 2.12
C ASN A 68 -3.92 -11.96 0.75
N ILE A 69 -4.08 -10.64 0.70
CA ILE A 69 -4.18 -9.90 -0.59
C ILE A 69 -2.86 -9.25 -0.98
N ILE A 70 -1.84 -9.28 -0.13
CA ILE A 70 -0.52 -8.73 -0.42
C ILE A 70 0.14 -9.56 -1.51
N PRO A 71 0.60 -8.96 -2.62
CA PRO A 71 1.17 -9.69 -3.75
C PRO A 71 2.63 -10.08 -3.51
N PHE A 72 2.90 -10.92 -2.53
CA PHE A 72 4.25 -11.36 -2.16
C PHE A 72 5.04 -11.92 -3.34
N ASP A 73 4.38 -12.70 -4.21
CA ASP A 73 5.03 -13.30 -5.39
C ASP A 73 5.56 -12.23 -6.35
N SER A 74 4.83 -11.12 -6.54
CA SER A 74 5.29 -10.01 -7.39
C SER A 74 6.47 -9.27 -6.77
N PHE A 75 6.46 -9.08 -5.44
CA PHE A 75 7.60 -8.50 -4.73
C PHE A 75 8.83 -9.41 -4.80
N GLN A 76 8.68 -10.71 -4.59
CA GLN A 76 9.80 -11.66 -4.62
C GLN A 76 10.47 -11.79 -5.98
N LYS A 77 9.73 -11.61 -7.07
CA LYS A 77 10.27 -11.63 -8.43
C LYS A 77 11.13 -10.42 -8.76
N ASN A 78 10.98 -9.31 -8.04
CA ASN A 78 11.70 -8.08 -8.30
C ASN A 78 12.82 -7.87 -7.28
N SER A 79 14.08 -7.98 -7.72
CA SER A 79 15.26 -7.82 -6.89
C SER A 79 15.46 -6.39 -6.34
N ASN A 80 14.75 -5.40 -6.86
CA ASN A 80 14.79 -4.03 -6.34
C ASN A 80 13.86 -3.82 -5.14
N THR A 81 13.02 -4.80 -4.79
CA THR A 81 12.03 -4.64 -3.72
C THR A 81 12.44 -5.38 -2.45
N VAL A 82 12.18 -4.76 -1.32
CA VAL A 82 12.26 -5.35 0.02
C VAL A 82 10.90 -5.21 0.67
N THR A 83 10.33 -6.33 1.12
CA THR A 83 9.03 -6.35 1.81
C THR A 83 9.21 -6.79 3.24
N ILE A 84 8.74 -5.99 4.18
CA ILE A 84 8.70 -6.29 5.61
C ILE A 84 7.25 -6.53 6.02
N VAL A 85 7.04 -7.57 6.80
CA VAL A 85 5.75 -7.85 7.46
C VAL A 85 6.01 -7.92 8.96
N SER A 86 5.26 -7.13 9.73
CA SER A 86 5.26 -7.18 11.18
C SER A 86 3.96 -7.75 11.71
N GLU A 87 4.01 -8.48 12.82
CA GLU A 87 2.81 -9.08 13.42
C GLU A 87 1.77 -8.02 13.83
N HIS A 88 2.28 -6.89 14.32
CA HIS A 88 1.44 -5.83 14.86
C HIS A 88 1.82 -4.45 14.32
N GLY A 89 0.83 -3.54 14.28
CA GLY A 89 1.02 -2.15 13.86
C GLY A 89 -0.22 -1.53 13.23
N GLY A 90 -1.24 -2.32 12.93
CA GLY A 90 -2.42 -1.88 12.20
C GLY A 90 -2.03 -1.28 10.86
N HIS A 91 -2.85 -0.38 10.33
CA HIS A 91 -2.58 0.21 9.01
C HIS A 91 -1.41 1.21 9.00
N LEU A 92 -1.25 2.02 10.04
CA LEU A 92 -0.25 3.11 10.10
C LEU A 92 0.42 3.28 11.47
N GLY A 93 0.06 2.47 12.45
CA GLY A 93 0.49 2.65 13.84
C GLY A 93 1.99 2.44 14.00
N LEU A 94 2.45 1.22 13.77
CA LEU A 94 3.86 0.80 13.84
C LEU A 94 4.60 1.37 15.05
N PHE A 95 3.91 1.36 16.22
CA PHE A 95 4.46 1.82 17.49
C PHE A 95 4.92 0.63 18.34
N SER A 96 6.02 0.81 19.03
CA SER A 96 6.52 -0.10 20.07
C SER A 96 6.74 0.63 21.39
N GLY A 97 6.81 -0.12 22.48
CA GLY A 97 6.97 0.42 23.82
C GLY A 97 5.63 0.61 24.54
N GLY A 98 5.68 0.61 25.88
CA GLY A 98 4.50 0.70 26.73
C GLY A 98 4.05 2.15 26.95
N PHE A 99 4.41 2.73 28.10
CA PHE A 99 3.94 4.05 28.55
C PHE A 99 4.38 5.22 27.66
N MET A 100 5.50 5.09 26.94
CA MET A 100 5.98 6.07 25.94
C MET A 100 6.19 5.40 24.59
N PRO A 101 5.17 5.29 23.77
CA PRO A 101 5.27 4.59 22.49
C PRO A 101 6.21 5.32 21.52
N LYS A 102 7.08 4.58 20.85
CA LYS A 102 7.98 5.07 19.80
C LYS A 102 7.65 4.37 18.49
N ARG A 103 7.74 5.10 17.39
CA ARG A 103 7.63 4.50 16.06
C ARG A 103 8.85 3.62 15.78
N PHE A 104 8.66 2.31 15.72
CA PHE A 104 9.76 1.39 15.44
C PHE A 104 10.15 1.35 13.96
N ILE A 105 9.28 1.77 13.06
CA ILE A 105 9.55 1.85 11.62
C ILE A 105 10.69 2.81 11.25
N SER A 106 10.99 3.80 12.08
CA SER A 106 11.94 4.87 11.74
C SER A 106 13.37 4.36 11.53
N GLU A 107 13.85 3.42 12.37
CA GLU A 107 15.20 2.90 12.23
C GLU A 107 15.38 1.98 11.02
N PRO A 108 14.50 1.01 10.74
CA PRO A 108 14.57 0.24 9.50
C PRO A 108 14.54 1.09 8.23
N ILE A 109 13.70 2.12 8.17
CA ILE A 109 13.67 3.04 7.02
C ILE A 109 15.01 3.76 6.86
N LYS A 110 15.58 4.31 7.92
CA LYS A 110 16.91 4.95 7.87
C LYS A 110 17.98 3.97 7.38
N ASN A 111 17.96 2.75 7.87
CA ASN A 111 18.92 1.72 7.48
C ASN A 111 18.76 1.33 6.01
N PHE A 112 17.54 1.21 5.51
CA PHE A 112 17.28 1.00 4.10
C PHE A 112 17.90 2.10 3.23
N PHE A 113 17.65 3.37 3.55
CA PHE A 113 18.25 4.48 2.80
C PHE A 113 19.78 4.50 2.89
N LYS A 114 20.37 4.24 4.06
CA LYS A 114 21.84 4.12 4.19
C LYS A 114 22.41 3.05 3.25
N LEU A 115 21.77 1.88 3.19
CA LEU A 115 22.20 0.82 2.27
C LEU A 115 22.10 1.24 0.81
N VAL A 116 21.00 1.90 0.43
CA VAL A 116 20.81 2.42 -0.94
C VAL A 116 21.92 3.41 -1.30
N PHE A 117 22.30 4.33 -0.41
CA PHE A 117 23.39 5.27 -0.64
C PHE A 117 24.74 4.55 -0.81
N ILE A 118 25.07 3.62 0.09
CA ILE A 118 26.34 2.85 0.01
C ILE A 118 26.43 2.07 -1.30
N LEU A 119 25.34 1.42 -1.72
CA LEU A 119 25.31 0.66 -2.96
C LEU A 119 25.47 1.56 -4.21
N ASN A 120 24.92 2.77 -4.18
CA ASN A 120 25.08 3.72 -5.27
C ASN A 120 26.51 4.29 -5.35
N GLU A 121 27.13 4.61 -4.22
CA GLU A 121 28.54 5.06 -4.21
C GLU A 121 29.49 4.00 -4.76
N ASN A 122 29.23 2.72 -4.50
CA ASN A 122 30.04 1.61 -5.02
C ASN A 122 29.84 1.33 -6.53
N LYS A 123 28.76 1.82 -7.14
CA LYS A 123 28.52 1.71 -8.58
C LYS A 123 29.15 2.84 -9.39
N ILE A 124 29.59 3.92 -8.74
CA ILE A 124 30.20 5.09 -9.39
C ILE A 124 31.75 4.98 -9.44
N LYS A 125 32.31 4.00 -8.77
CA LYS A 125 33.75 3.64 -8.84
C LYS A 125 33.99 2.55 -9.87
#